data_0b52f50b2406d0c51e3b114ad59b9367
#
_entry.id   0b52f50b2406d0c51e3b114ad59b9367
#
_cell.length_a   1.000
_cell.length_b   1.000
_cell.length_c   1.000
_cell.angle_alpha   90.00
_cell.angle_beta   90.00
_cell.angle_gamma   90.00
#
_symmetry.space_group_name_H-M   'P 1'
#
loop_
_entity.id
_entity.type
_entity.pdbx_description
1 polymer ?
#
loop_
_entity_poly.entity_id
_entity_poly.type
_entity_poly.pdbx_seq_one_letter_code
_entity_poly.pdbx_strand_id
1 'polypeptide(L)'
;MSGEATRAGGNPLALLPPALIVGGVLADVLGPQPYTGLPLLAAAPLAACIVLSLRSAVVVAVLSVVAAVAVDLALGRPATALVVDVADVLVISLIGVWLRRLMDSRNRSLTLTRDIAEAAQLAVLPQPPRRVGPLLVATRYQGAHEGARIGGDFFAVQETPYGVRLMMGDVRGHGLPAVSAMSVVVGAFRENARQAPSLRELARRLDVAAERAEGEDTDLGEEFTTALFAEIPPGGDRVHLLSRGHLPPYLVADGRVVPLIRGTPGTPLGAGLGADDAEPDSFPLPPGASLLLTTDGVTEARDRHGVFYDPVSGLAGRSFDEPQELVDAVVGEVTAWSGGRLSDDMAVLAVTLPSRPRSAG
;
A
#
# COMPACT_ATOMS: atom_id res chain seq x y z
N MET A 1 -21.24 -20.10 14.29
CA MET A 1 -22.54 -19.46 14.03
C MET A 1 -22.61 -18.23 14.92
N SER A 2 -22.24 -17.08 14.38
CA SER A 2 -22.46 -15.80 15.05
C SER A 2 -22.42 -14.74 13.94
N GLY A 3 -23.56 -14.03 13.83
CA GLY A 3 -24.03 -13.26 12.72
C GLY A 3 -23.16 -12.10 12.28
N GLU A 4 -22.98 -12.02 10.99
CA GLU A 4 -22.66 -10.82 10.26
C GLU A 4 -23.81 -9.81 10.39
N ALA A 5 -23.62 -8.84 11.28
CA ALA A 5 -24.44 -7.64 11.28
C ALA A 5 -23.91 -6.71 10.17
N THR A 6 -24.39 -6.93 8.95
CA THR A 6 -24.24 -6.02 7.82
C THR A 6 -24.80 -4.66 8.22
N ARG A 7 -23.94 -3.68 8.48
CA ARG A 7 -24.35 -2.27 8.58
C ARG A 7 -24.82 -1.81 7.21
N ALA A 8 -26.12 -1.88 6.97
CA ALA A 8 -26.82 -1.23 5.86
C ALA A 8 -26.86 0.29 6.12
N GLY A 9 -25.71 0.94 5.99
CA GLY A 9 -25.63 2.40 5.76
C GLY A 9 -26.01 2.65 4.33
N GLY A 10 -27.31 2.84 4.00
CA GLY A 10 -27.77 3.15 2.66
C GLY A 10 -27.07 4.39 2.15
N ASN A 11 -26.38 4.29 1.00
CA ASN A 11 -25.78 5.44 0.33
C ASN A 11 -26.89 6.49 0.07
N PRO A 12 -26.86 7.67 0.69
CA PRO A 12 -27.93 8.68 0.54
C PRO A 12 -28.11 9.11 -0.91
N LEU A 13 -27.08 8.98 -1.73
CA LEU A 13 -27.13 9.24 -3.17
C LEU A 13 -27.98 8.21 -3.95
N ALA A 14 -28.29 7.05 -3.38
CA ALA A 14 -29.15 6.06 -4.03
C ALA A 14 -30.58 6.54 -4.22
N LEU A 15 -31.02 7.56 -3.48
CA LEU A 15 -32.33 8.18 -3.62
C LEU A 15 -32.38 9.24 -4.76
N LEU A 16 -31.24 9.65 -5.30
CA LEU A 16 -31.19 10.67 -6.34
C LEU A 16 -31.91 10.26 -7.63
N PRO A 17 -31.70 9.07 -8.23
CA PRO A 17 -32.41 8.69 -9.46
C PRO A 17 -33.91 8.66 -9.31
N PRO A 18 -34.55 8.04 -8.32
CA PRO A 18 -36.00 8.07 -8.16
C PRO A 18 -36.52 9.49 -7.88
N ALA A 19 -35.77 10.34 -7.14
CA ALA A 19 -36.14 11.72 -6.91
C ALA A 19 -36.17 12.53 -8.22
N LEU A 20 -35.24 12.28 -9.13
CA LEU A 20 -35.23 12.90 -10.47
C LEU A 20 -36.43 12.48 -11.31
N ILE A 21 -36.83 11.22 -11.28
CA ILE A 21 -38.05 10.76 -12.01
C ILE A 21 -39.28 11.48 -11.44
N VAL A 22 -39.44 11.47 -10.12
CA VAL A 22 -40.61 12.12 -9.49
C VAL A 22 -40.60 13.61 -9.76
N GLY A 23 -39.46 14.28 -9.62
CA GLY A 23 -39.30 15.70 -9.94
C GLY A 23 -39.60 16.03 -11.39
N GLY A 24 -39.19 15.19 -12.35
CA GLY A 24 -39.49 15.33 -13.75
C GLY A 24 -40.99 15.24 -14.04
N VAL A 25 -41.65 14.22 -13.51
CA VAL A 25 -43.12 14.08 -13.68
C VAL A 25 -43.85 15.24 -13.02
N LEU A 26 -43.49 15.70 -11.85
CA LEU A 26 -44.11 16.86 -11.21
C LEU A 26 -43.89 18.16 -11.98
N ALA A 27 -42.71 18.34 -12.55
CA ALA A 27 -42.39 19.50 -13.38
C ALA A 27 -43.23 19.56 -14.63
N ASP A 28 -43.51 18.42 -15.28
CA ASP A 28 -44.38 18.33 -16.44
C ASP A 28 -45.88 18.54 -16.13
N VAL A 29 -46.35 18.02 -14.98
CA VAL A 29 -47.77 18.09 -14.59
C VAL A 29 -48.14 19.42 -13.97
N LEU A 30 -47.27 20.00 -13.15
CA LEU A 30 -47.52 21.20 -12.36
C LEU A 30 -46.88 22.47 -12.94
N GLY A 31 -45.89 22.30 -13.85
CA GLY A 31 -45.12 23.40 -14.41
C GLY A 31 -45.90 24.21 -15.44
N PRO A 32 -45.63 25.52 -15.59
CA PRO A 32 -46.24 26.34 -16.64
C PRO A 32 -45.67 25.98 -18.03
N GLN A 33 -46.54 25.88 -19.04
CA GLN A 33 -46.11 25.70 -20.42
C GLN A 33 -45.27 26.90 -20.91
N PRO A 34 -44.16 26.74 -21.65
CA PRO A 34 -43.72 25.53 -22.40
C PRO A 34 -42.64 24.68 -21.69
N TYR A 35 -42.46 24.83 -20.39
CA TYR A 35 -41.43 24.07 -19.66
C TYR A 35 -41.77 22.59 -19.58
N THR A 36 -40.74 21.74 -19.68
CA THR A 36 -40.87 20.27 -19.62
C THR A 36 -39.96 19.68 -18.54
N GLY A 37 -40.41 18.60 -17.91
CA GLY A 37 -39.63 17.82 -16.94
C GLY A 37 -38.67 16.81 -17.60
N LEU A 38 -38.65 16.74 -18.95
CA LEU A 38 -37.79 15.83 -19.68
C LEU A 38 -36.32 15.81 -19.26
N PRO A 39 -35.65 16.98 -19.00
CA PRO A 39 -34.27 16.99 -18.57
C PRO A 39 -34.03 16.20 -17.26
N LEU A 40 -34.97 16.22 -16.34
CA LEU A 40 -34.88 15.45 -15.09
C LEU A 40 -35.12 13.96 -15.33
N LEU A 41 -36.08 13.59 -16.18
CA LEU A 41 -36.34 12.21 -16.58
C LEU A 41 -35.13 11.61 -17.30
N ALA A 42 -34.48 12.37 -18.19
CA ALA A 42 -33.30 11.95 -18.91
C ALA A 42 -32.02 11.88 -18.01
N ALA A 43 -31.93 12.74 -17.01
CA ALA A 43 -30.83 12.74 -16.04
C ALA A 43 -30.88 11.55 -15.06
N ALA A 44 -32.08 11.00 -14.77
CA ALA A 44 -32.24 9.93 -13.81
C ALA A 44 -31.46 8.64 -14.15
N PRO A 45 -31.50 8.10 -15.39
CA PRO A 45 -30.69 6.94 -15.79
C PRO A 45 -29.18 7.22 -15.72
N LEU A 46 -28.75 8.43 -16.07
CA LEU A 46 -27.34 8.81 -16.00
C LEU A 46 -26.87 8.83 -14.55
N ALA A 47 -27.63 9.43 -13.62
CA ALA A 47 -27.36 9.41 -12.19
C ALA A 47 -27.34 7.98 -11.64
N ALA A 48 -28.26 7.13 -12.10
CA ALA A 48 -28.31 5.72 -11.70
C ALA A 48 -27.06 4.95 -12.15
N CYS A 49 -26.53 5.23 -13.35
CA CYS A 49 -25.29 4.63 -13.84
C CYS A 49 -24.08 4.96 -12.98
N ILE A 50 -24.06 6.12 -12.32
CA ILE A 50 -22.96 6.55 -11.43
C ILE A 50 -23.09 5.92 -10.04
N VAL A 51 -24.31 5.90 -9.49
CA VAL A 51 -24.54 5.59 -8.05
C VAL A 51 -24.95 4.14 -7.80
N LEU A 52 -25.65 3.51 -8.75
CA LEU A 52 -26.27 2.20 -8.58
C LEU A 52 -25.56 1.12 -9.42
N SER A 53 -26.01 -0.14 -9.26
CA SER A 53 -25.57 -1.24 -10.13
C SER A 53 -26.11 -1.07 -11.56
N LEU A 54 -25.42 -1.69 -12.53
CA LEU A 54 -25.87 -1.65 -13.94
C LEU A 54 -27.33 -2.16 -14.09
N ARG A 55 -27.70 -3.21 -13.35
CA ARG A 55 -29.09 -3.75 -13.38
C ARG A 55 -30.09 -2.71 -12.88
N SER A 56 -29.80 -2.03 -11.79
CA SER A 56 -30.65 -0.97 -11.26
C SER A 56 -30.72 0.24 -12.19
N ALA A 57 -29.62 0.60 -12.83
CA ALA A 57 -29.57 1.68 -13.80
C ALA A 57 -30.49 1.39 -15.04
N VAL A 58 -30.49 0.14 -15.52
CA VAL A 58 -31.42 -0.28 -16.59
C VAL A 58 -32.87 -0.19 -16.13
N VAL A 59 -33.17 -0.60 -14.90
CA VAL A 59 -34.54 -0.46 -14.34
C VAL A 59 -34.93 1.03 -14.28
N VAL A 60 -34.07 1.90 -13.82
CA VAL A 60 -34.33 3.35 -13.79
C VAL A 60 -34.54 3.91 -15.20
N ALA A 61 -33.74 3.48 -16.18
CA ALA A 61 -33.93 3.90 -17.59
C ALA A 61 -35.31 3.51 -18.14
N VAL A 62 -35.73 2.27 -17.88
CA VAL A 62 -37.06 1.80 -18.27
C VAL A 62 -38.17 2.61 -17.60
N LEU A 63 -38.03 2.86 -16.28
CA LEU A 63 -39.01 3.68 -15.55
C LEU A 63 -39.06 5.12 -16.06
N SER A 64 -37.92 5.72 -16.41
CA SER A 64 -37.87 7.06 -17.00
C SER A 64 -38.59 7.12 -18.35
N VAL A 65 -38.37 6.13 -19.22
CA VAL A 65 -39.12 6.04 -20.52
C VAL A 65 -40.61 5.87 -20.27
N VAL A 66 -41.01 4.95 -19.39
CA VAL A 66 -42.41 4.74 -19.05
C VAL A 66 -43.06 6.01 -18.49
N ALA A 67 -42.35 6.75 -17.65
CA ALA A 67 -42.84 8.02 -17.09
C ALA A 67 -43.00 9.09 -18.19
N ALA A 68 -42.01 9.23 -19.08
CA ALA A 68 -42.11 10.17 -20.22
C ALA A 68 -43.32 9.87 -21.10
N VAL A 69 -43.47 8.60 -21.50
CA VAL A 69 -44.63 8.16 -22.31
C VAL A 69 -45.96 8.43 -21.62
N ALA A 70 -46.07 8.08 -20.33
CA ALA A 70 -47.28 8.26 -19.56
C ALA A 70 -47.67 9.74 -19.43
N VAL A 71 -46.71 10.62 -19.21
CA VAL A 71 -46.92 12.06 -19.10
C VAL A 71 -47.35 12.65 -20.45
N ASP A 72 -46.70 12.28 -21.55
CA ASP A 72 -47.05 12.77 -22.90
C ASP A 72 -48.45 12.37 -23.30
N LEU A 73 -48.82 11.11 -23.04
CA LEU A 73 -50.18 10.64 -23.30
C LEU A 73 -51.23 11.33 -22.44
N ALA A 74 -50.94 11.54 -21.13
CA ALA A 74 -51.86 12.22 -20.22
C ALA A 74 -52.11 13.69 -20.57
N LEU A 75 -51.06 14.37 -21.08
CA LEU A 75 -51.14 15.77 -21.49
C LEU A 75 -51.59 15.96 -22.95
N GLY A 76 -51.86 14.87 -23.67
CA GLY A 76 -52.31 14.93 -25.08
C GLY A 76 -51.28 15.53 -26.03
N ARG A 77 -50.00 15.37 -25.75
CA ARG A 77 -48.92 15.87 -26.60
C ARG A 77 -48.92 15.17 -27.98
N PRO A 78 -48.48 15.87 -29.05
CA PRO A 78 -48.45 15.26 -30.40
C PRO A 78 -47.45 14.08 -30.43
N ALA A 79 -47.70 13.10 -31.28
CA ALA A 79 -46.88 11.91 -31.44
C ALA A 79 -45.40 12.20 -31.74
N THR A 80 -45.10 13.35 -32.37
CA THR A 80 -43.73 13.83 -32.60
C THR A 80 -43.01 14.16 -31.32
N ALA A 81 -43.65 14.75 -30.33
CA ALA A 81 -43.08 15.04 -29.03
C ALA A 81 -42.74 13.72 -28.29
N LEU A 82 -43.68 12.79 -28.26
CA LEU A 82 -43.47 11.46 -27.66
C LEU A 82 -42.25 10.75 -28.26
N VAL A 83 -42.06 10.78 -29.57
CA VAL A 83 -40.91 10.14 -30.22
C VAL A 83 -39.61 10.82 -29.84
N VAL A 84 -39.59 12.16 -29.77
CA VAL A 84 -38.40 12.93 -29.38
C VAL A 84 -38.06 12.66 -27.92
N ASP A 85 -39.04 12.74 -27.01
CA ASP A 85 -38.81 12.58 -25.56
C ASP A 85 -38.31 11.17 -25.21
N VAL A 86 -38.89 10.13 -25.85
CA VAL A 86 -38.40 8.75 -25.72
C VAL A 86 -37.00 8.60 -26.30
N ALA A 87 -36.72 9.19 -27.46
CA ALA A 87 -35.41 9.13 -28.09
C ALA A 87 -34.34 9.79 -27.20
N ASP A 88 -34.62 10.95 -26.60
CA ASP A 88 -33.71 11.66 -25.70
C ASP A 88 -33.37 10.84 -24.47
N VAL A 89 -34.37 10.28 -23.77
CA VAL A 89 -34.14 9.40 -22.62
C VAL A 89 -33.32 8.17 -22.99
N LEU A 90 -33.59 7.55 -24.14
CA LEU A 90 -32.86 6.38 -24.62
C LEU A 90 -31.40 6.71 -24.96
N VAL A 91 -31.16 7.81 -25.70
CA VAL A 91 -29.79 8.24 -26.06
C VAL A 91 -28.98 8.51 -24.82
N ILE A 92 -29.51 9.27 -23.87
CA ILE A 92 -28.80 9.58 -22.61
C ILE A 92 -28.58 8.33 -21.79
N SER A 93 -29.54 7.41 -21.73
CA SER A 93 -29.38 6.11 -21.06
C SER A 93 -28.29 5.25 -21.71
N LEU A 94 -28.21 5.20 -23.03
CA LEU A 94 -27.17 4.47 -23.77
C LEU A 94 -25.77 5.07 -23.49
N ILE A 95 -25.67 6.40 -23.49
CA ILE A 95 -24.42 7.10 -23.11
C ILE A 95 -24.00 6.76 -21.67
N GLY A 96 -24.96 6.77 -20.75
CA GLY A 96 -24.70 6.41 -19.35
C GLY A 96 -24.17 4.97 -19.18
N VAL A 97 -24.83 4.02 -19.86
CA VAL A 97 -24.40 2.60 -19.86
C VAL A 97 -23.03 2.42 -20.50
N TRP A 98 -22.77 3.11 -21.60
CA TRP A 98 -21.47 3.06 -22.28
C TRP A 98 -20.37 3.63 -21.40
N LEU A 99 -20.58 4.79 -20.77
CA LEU A 99 -19.64 5.42 -19.85
C LEU A 99 -19.34 4.52 -18.64
N ARG A 100 -20.40 3.92 -18.05
CA ARG A 100 -20.24 2.96 -16.96
C ARG A 100 -19.38 1.75 -17.35
N ARG A 101 -19.66 1.15 -18.52
CA ARG A 101 -18.85 0.03 -19.00
C ARG A 101 -17.40 0.41 -19.24
N LEU A 102 -17.15 1.62 -19.73
CA LEU A 102 -15.79 2.13 -19.93
C LEU A 102 -15.05 2.29 -18.57
N MET A 103 -15.73 2.85 -17.57
CA MET A 103 -15.20 2.98 -16.21
C MET A 103 -14.94 1.61 -15.56
N ASP A 104 -15.90 0.68 -15.65
CA ASP A 104 -15.76 -0.67 -15.09
C ASP A 104 -14.61 -1.45 -15.77
N SER A 105 -14.41 -1.28 -17.07
CA SER A 105 -13.29 -1.88 -17.79
C SER A 105 -11.95 -1.34 -17.33
N ARG A 106 -11.83 -0.01 -17.16
CA ARG A 106 -10.61 0.62 -16.65
C ARG A 106 -10.30 0.18 -15.23
N ASN A 107 -11.31 0.15 -14.36
CA ASN A 107 -11.15 -0.28 -12.97
C ASN A 107 -10.69 -1.75 -12.88
N ARG A 108 -11.27 -2.65 -13.70
CA ARG A 108 -10.84 -4.07 -13.73
C ARG A 108 -9.40 -4.22 -14.19
N SER A 109 -8.98 -3.47 -15.22
CA SER A 109 -7.58 -3.52 -15.68
C SER A 109 -6.62 -3.05 -14.59
N LEU A 110 -6.96 -1.99 -13.86
CA LEU A 110 -6.15 -1.50 -12.74
C LEU A 110 -6.07 -2.52 -11.60
N THR A 111 -7.19 -3.15 -11.24
CA THR A 111 -7.21 -4.18 -10.19
C THR A 111 -6.35 -5.38 -10.60
N LEU A 112 -6.51 -5.87 -11.83
CA LEU A 112 -5.71 -7.00 -12.31
C LEU A 112 -4.21 -6.70 -12.33
N THR A 113 -3.82 -5.50 -12.76
CA THR A 113 -2.41 -5.08 -12.75
C THR A 113 -1.88 -5.03 -11.32
N ARG A 114 -2.68 -4.58 -10.35
CA ARG A 114 -2.33 -4.58 -8.92
C ARG A 114 -2.15 -5.99 -8.39
N ASP A 115 -3.12 -6.88 -8.62
CA ASP A 115 -3.06 -8.27 -8.15
C ASP A 115 -1.80 -8.98 -8.67
N ILE A 116 -1.43 -8.73 -9.94
CA ILE A 116 -0.23 -9.29 -10.56
C ILE A 116 1.03 -8.73 -9.89
N ALA A 117 1.09 -7.42 -9.66
CA ALA A 117 2.27 -6.80 -9.08
C ALA A 117 2.43 -7.16 -7.59
N GLU A 118 1.35 -7.25 -6.81
CA GLU A 118 1.38 -7.76 -5.43
C GLU A 118 1.86 -9.21 -5.38
N ALA A 119 1.34 -10.07 -6.26
CA ALA A 119 1.82 -11.45 -6.36
C ALA A 119 3.31 -11.52 -6.76
N ALA A 120 3.76 -10.67 -7.67
CA ALA A 120 5.16 -10.58 -8.08
C ALA A 120 6.05 -10.08 -6.93
N GLN A 121 5.64 -9.06 -6.20
CA GLN A 121 6.35 -8.56 -5.03
C GLN A 121 6.52 -9.63 -3.95
N LEU A 122 5.43 -10.30 -3.58
CA LEU A 122 5.47 -11.40 -2.60
C LEU A 122 6.33 -12.58 -3.07
N ALA A 123 6.40 -12.84 -4.37
CA ALA A 123 7.27 -13.88 -4.93
C ALA A 123 8.76 -13.51 -4.87
N VAL A 124 9.09 -12.22 -4.94
CA VAL A 124 10.47 -11.70 -4.83
C VAL A 124 10.90 -11.59 -3.37
N LEU A 125 9.99 -11.19 -2.46
CA LEU A 125 10.28 -11.07 -1.04
C LEU A 125 10.54 -12.45 -0.42
N PRO A 126 11.76 -12.72 0.06
CA PRO A 126 12.05 -14.00 0.70
C PRO A 126 11.33 -14.09 2.04
N GLN A 127 10.73 -15.23 2.31
CA GLN A 127 10.31 -15.58 3.67
C GLN A 127 11.55 -16.16 4.38
N PRO A 128 12.24 -15.41 5.26
CA PRO A 128 13.40 -15.96 5.95
C PRO A 128 12.95 -17.07 6.90
N PRO A 129 13.79 -18.10 7.11
CA PRO A 129 13.49 -19.10 8.12
C PRO A 129 13.50 -18.45 9.51
N ARG A 130 12.73 -19.03 10.45
CA ARG A 130 12.65 -18.51 11.83
C ARG A 130 14.00 -18.43 12.56
N ARG A 131 15.02 -19.12 12.05
CA ARG A 131 16.39 -19.09 12.56
C ARG A 131 17.37 -18.95 11.42
N VAL A 132 18.26 -17.97 11.55
CA VAL A 132 19.38 -17.75 10.61
C VAL A 132 20.66 -17.62 11.46
N GLY A 133 21.55 -18.61 11.34
CA GLY A 133 22.70 -18.72 12.23
C GLY A 133 22.27 -18.75 13.71
N PRO A 134 22.82 -17.91 14.58
CA PRO A 134 22.45 -17.85 15.99
C PRO A 134 21.17 -17.06 16.27
N LEU A 135 20.63 -16.35 15.29
CA LEU A 135 19.52 -15.41 15.47
C LEU A 135 18.16 -16.06 15.25
N LEU A 136 17.17 -15.65 16.04
CA LEU A 136 15.76 -15.82 15.73
C LEU A 136 15.31 -14.66 14.84
N VAL A 137 14.46 -14.95 13.85
CA VAL A 137 14.03 -13.99 12.84
C VAL A 137 12.52 -14.02 12.71
N ALA A 138 11.90 -12.87 12.65
CA ALA A 138 10.49 -12.70 12.31
C ALA A 138 10.31 -11.54 11.35
N THR A 139 9.36 -11.68 10.43
CA THR A 139 9.06 -10.66 9.44
C THR A 139 7.56 -10.52 9.24
N ARG A 140 7.12 -9.33 8.88
CA ARG A 140 5.78 -9.07 8.39
C ARG A 140 5.86 -8.07 7.25
N TYR A 141 5.14 -8.38 6.19
CA TYR A 141 4.81 -7.44 5.14
C TYR A 141 3.29 -7.24 5.13
N GLN A 142 2.85 -6.02 5.01
CA GLN A 142 1.44 -5.68 4.89
C GLN A 142 1.29 -4.55 3.87
N GLY A 143 0.65 -4.86 2.75
CA GLY A 143 0.34 -3.86 1.74
C GLY A 143 -0.66 -2.82 2.26
N ALA A 144 -0.58 -1.63 1.72
CA ALA A 144 -1.52 -0.56 2.00
C ALA A 144 -2.95 -0.92 1.57
N HIS A 145 -3.97 -0.23 2.13
CA HIS A 145 -5.39 -0.54 1.91
C HIS A 145 -5.87 -0.33 0.47
N GLU A 146 -7.04 -0.86 0.13
CA GLU A 146 -7.70 -0.76 -1.19
C GLU A 146 -7.57 0.64 -1.80
N GLY A 147 -6.89 0.71 -2.94
CA GLY A 147 -6.63 1.94 -3.68
C GLY A 147 -5.21 2.46 -3.58
N ALA A 148 -4.40 1.98 -2.63
CA ALA A 148 -2.99 2.31 -2.54
C ALA A 148 -2.16 1.65 -3.66
N ARG A 149 -1.02 2.22 -3.91
CA ARG A 149 -0.07 1.78 -4.92
C ARG A 149 0.75 0.64 -4.33
N ILE A 150 1.13 -0.33 -5.15
CA ILE A 150 2.05 -1.39 -4.73
C ILE A 150 3.39 -0.76 -4.44
N GLY A 151 3.89 -0.93 -3.21
CA GLY A 151 5.11 -0.30 -2.75
C GLY A 151 6.39 -0.98 -3.19
N GLY A 152 7.48 -0.33 -2.88
CA GLY A 152 8.84 -0.76 -3.11
C GLY A 152 9.51 -1.39 -1.90
N ASP A 153 8.79 -1.61 -0.81
CA ASP A 153 9.33 -2.14 0.45
C ASP A 153 9.91 -3.54 0.30
N PHE A 154 11.11 -3.75 0.81
CA PHE A 154 11.77 -5.05 0.77
C PHE A 154 12.65 -5.30 1.99
N PHE A 155 12.93 -6.57 2.23
CA PHE A 155 13.92 -7.03 3.20
C PHE A 155 14.59 -8.33 2.73
N ALA A 156 15.78 -8.59 3.27
CA ALA A 156 16.47 -9.86 3.08
C ALA A 156 17.32 -10.19 4.32
N VAL A 157 17.48 -11.49 4.60
CA VAL A 157 18.32 -12.01 5.68
C VAL A 157 19.12 -13.17 5.14
N GLN A 158 20.43 -13.18 5.37
CA GLN A 158 21.31 -14.25 4.88
C GLN A 158 22.44 -14.56 5.85
N GLU A 159 22.67 -15.84 6.08
CA GLU A 159 23.87 -16.34 6.75
C GLU A 159 25.07 -16.33 5.81
N THR A 160 26.18 -15.78 6.28
CA THR A 160 27.41 -15.59 5.49
C THR A 160 28.65 -15.99 6.30
N PRO A 161 29.83 -16.10 5.67
CA PRO A 161 31.09 -16.27 6.40
C PRO A 161 31.41 -15.14 7.38
N TYR A 162 30.80 -13.97 7.22
CA TYR A 162 31.01 -12.78 8.04
C TYR A 162 29.99 -12.66 9.19
N GLY A 163 29.07 -13.60 9.30
CA GLY A 163 27.93 -13.59 10.23
C GLY A 163 26.61 -13.49 9.51
N VAL A 164 25.58 -12.98 10.17
CA VAL A 164 24.26 -12.78 9.56
C VAL A 164 24.18 -11.37 9.01
N ARG A 165 23.88 -11.26 7.72
CA ARG A 165 23.64 -10.00 7.03
C ARG A 165 22.16 -9.81 6.78
N LEU A 166 21.70 -8.59 6.99
CA LEU A 166 20.32 -8.17 6.77
C LEU A 166 20.32 -6.94 5.86
N MET A 167 19.24 -6.81 5.13
CA MET A 167 18.94 -5.62 4.35
C MET A 167 17.46 -5.30 4.50
N MET A 168 17.12 -4.02 4.64
CA MET A 168 15.78 -3.48 4.52
C MET A 168 15.84 -2.21 3.71
N GLY A 169 14.84 -1.95 2.91
CA GLY A 169 14.81 -0.75 2.08
C GLY A 169 13.46 -0.52 1.44
N ASP A 170 13.38 0.58 0.72
CA ASP A 170 12.22 0.98 -0.06
C ASP A 170 12.68 1.58 -1.40
N VAL A 171 12.02 1.18 -2.49
CA VAL A 171 12.22 1.71 -3.84
C VAL A 171 11.29 2.88 -4.03
N ARG A 172 11.84 4.07 -4.31
CA ARG A 172 11.01 5.21 -4.69
C ARG A 172 10.21 4.89 -5.96
N GLY A 173 8.90 5.00 -5.87
CA GLY A 173 7.99 4.67 -6.96
C GLY A 173 6.96 3.62 -6.56
N HIS A 174 6.23 3.12 -7.53
CA HIS A 174 5.15 2.16 -7.26
C HIS A 174 4.84 1.30 -8.48
N GLY A 175 4.19 0.17 -8.22
CA GLY A 175 3.75 -0.76 -9.26
C GLY A 175 4.89 -1.63 -9.81
N LEU A 176 4.72 -2.11 -11.03
CA LEU A 176 5.67 -3.05 -11.63
C LEU A 176 7.11 -2.53 -11.76
N PRO A 177 7.37 -1.24 -12.08
CA PRO A 177 8.73 -0.72 -12.08
C PRO A 177 9.41 -0.86 -10.71
N ALA A 178 8.75 -0.47 -9.62
CA ALA A 178 9.31 -0.60 -8.28
C ALA A 178 9.57 -2.08 -7.92
N VAL A 179 8.67 -3.00 -8.27
CA VAL A 179 8.89 -4.46 -8.09
C VAL A 179 10.09 -4.95 -8.90
N SER A 180 10.30 -4.44 -10.11
CA SER A 180 11.47 -4.78 -10.94
C SER A 180 12.76 -4.31 -10.28
N ALA A 181 12.84 -3.04 -9.87
CA ALA A 181 14.02 -2.49 -9.20
C ALA A 181 14.30 -3.22 -7.87
N MET A 182 13.26 -3.47 -7.05
CA MET A 182 13.37 -4.27 -5.83
C MET A 182 13.96 -5.66 -6.13
N SER A 183 13.49 -6.34 -7.19
CA SER A 183 13.96 -7.69 -7.54
C SER A 183 15.45 -7.71 -7.89
N VAL A 184 15.95 -6.66 -8.55
CA VAL A 184 17.38 -6.48 -8.84
C VAL A 184 18.18 -6.31 -7.56
N VAL A 185 17.76 -5.40 -6.68
CA VAL A 185 18.46 -5.10 -5.41
C VAL A 185 18.48 -6.33 -4.49
N VAL A 186 17.33 -7.02 -4.32
CA VAL A 186 17.25 -8.26 -3.51
C VAL A 186 18.08 -9.38 -4.13
N GLY A 187 18.06 -9.53 -5.45
CA GLY A 187 18.88 -10.49 -6.17
C GLY A 187 20.38 -10.21 -6.00
N ALA A 188 20.79 -8.96 -6.17
CA ALA A 188 22.17 -8.52 -5.96
C ALA A 188 22.63 -8.73 -4.52
N PHE A 189 21.75 -8.47 -3.52
CA PHE A 189 22.05 -8.77 -2.12
C PHE A 189 22.33 -10.25 -1.91
N ARG A 190 21.44 -11.12 -2.39
CA ARG A 190 21.58 -12.58 -2.22
C ARG A 190 22.89 -13.12 -2.81
N GLU A 191 23.31 -12.60 -3.96
CA GLU A 191 24.55 -12.98 -4.61
C GLU A 191 25.76 -12.45 -3.84
N ASN A 192 25.76 -11.15 -3.49
CA ASN A 192 26.94 -10.46 -2.99
C ASN A 192 27.10 -10.53 -1.46
N ALA A 193 26.04 -10.83 -0.70
CA ALA A 193 26.11 -10.89 0.77
C ALA A 193 27.16 -11.89 1.30
N ARG A 194 27.42 -12.97 0.56
CA ARG A 194 28.44 -13.96 0.92
C ARG A 194 29.84 -13.66 0.39
N GLN A 195 29.95 -12.80 -0.61
CA GLN A 195 31.20 -12.54 -1.34
C GLN A 195 31.86 -11.22 -0.90
N ALA A 196 31.07 -10.19 -0.62
CA ALA A 196 31.58 -8.89 -0.25
C ALA A 196 32.27 -8.95 1.13
N PRO A 197 33.53 -8.50 1.25
CA PRO A 197 34.28 -8.60 2.52
C PRO A 197 33.79 -7.64 3.61
N SER A 198 33.02 -6.61 3.25
CA SER A 198 32.49 -5.62 4.19
C SER A 198 31.11 -5.12 3.75
N LEU A 199 30.36 -4.49 4.68
CA LEU A 199 29.10 -3.83 4.35
C LEU A 199 29.26 -2.71 3.32
N ARG A 200 30.35 -1.95 3.38
CA ARG A 200 30.68 -0.91 2.38
C ARG A 200 30.77 -1.51 0.98
N GLU A 201 31.55 -2.58 0.81
CA GLU A 201 31.70 -3.23 -0.48
C GLU A 201 30.40 -3.87 -0.96
N LEU A 202 29.59 -4.42 -0.05
CA LEU A 202 28.27 -4.91 -0.36
C LEU A 202 27.37 -3.78 -0.89
N ALA A 203 27.26 -2.67 -0.16
CA ALA A 203 26.48 -1.51 -0.57
C ALA A 203 26.92 -0.95 -1.92
N ARG A 204 28.24 -0.84 -2.15
CA ARG A 204 28.79 -0.40 -3.45
C ARG A 204 28.39 -1.31 -4.61
N ARG A 205 28.40 -2.64 -4.41
CA ARG A 205 27.98 -3.59 -5.45
C ARG A 205 26.48 -3.51 -5.75
N LEU A 206 25.67 -3.27 -4.73
CA LEU A 206 24.23 -3.09 -4.89
C LEU A 206 23.92 -1.75 -5.57
N ASP A 207 24.67 -0.71 -5.27
CA ASP A 207 24.58 0.59 -5.93
C ASP A 207 24.78 0.45 -7.45
N VAL A 208 25.87 -0.19 -7.87
CA VAL A 208 26.14 -0.49 -9.28
C VAL A 208 25.03 -1.38 -9.91
N ALA A 209 24.44 -2.30 -9.15
CA ALA A 209 23.36 -3.12 -9.66
C ALA A 209 22.06 -2.32 -9.84
N ALA A 210 21.75 -1.41 -8.91
CA ALA A 210 20.62 -0.50 -9.00
C ALA A 210 20.76 0.46 -10.19
N GLU A 211 21.91 1.14 -10.35
CA GLU A 211 22.19 2.02 -11.48
C GLU A 211 22.02 1.34 -12.85
N ARG A 212 22.44 0.06 -12.96
CA ARG A 212 22.27 -0.70 -14.21
C ARG A 212 20.83 -1.10 -14.51
N ALA A 213 19.99 -1.22 -13.48
CA ALA A 213 18.61 -1.58 -13.66
C ALA A 213 17.75 -0.42 -14.19
N GLU A 214 18.16 0.81 -13.92
CA GLU A 214 17.44 2.01 -14.36
C GLU A 214 17.52 2.24 -15.88
N GLY A 215 18.48 1.64 -16.60
CA GLY A 215 18.59 1.69 -18.06
C GLY A 215 18.85 3.08 -18.64
N GLU A 216 19.32 3.13 -19.92
CA GLU A 216 19.68 4.37 -20.62
C GLU A 216 18.46 5.24 -21.04
N ASP A 217 17.22 4.80 -20.80
CA ASP A 217 15.98 5.38 -21.39
C ASP A 217 15.00 6.00 -20.39
N THR A 218 15.33 6.03 -19.09
CA THR A 218 14.51 6.72 -18.11
C THR A 218 14.94 8.17 -17.95
N ASP A 219 14.00 9.11 -18.09
CA ASP A 219 14.20 10.52 -17.80
C ASP A 219 14.75 10.67 -16.36
N LEU A 220 16.05 10.66 -16.33
CA LEU A 220 17.00 11.12 -15.31
C LEU A 220 16.51 11.25 -13.85
N GLY A 221 16.92 10.28 -13.02
CA GLY A 221 17.21 10.59 -11.59
C GLY A 221 15.99 10.63 -10.67
N GLU A 222 14.84 10.11 -11.07
CA GLU A 222 13.66 10.08 -10.21
C GLU A 222 13.50 8.76 -9.45
N GLU A 223 14.14 7.68 -9.88
CA GLU A 223 14.08 6.38 -9.20
C GLU A 223 15.38 6.17 -8.38
N PHE A 224 15.25 5.98 -7.10
CA PHE A 224 16.34 5.61 -6.21
C PHE A 224 15.80 4.65 -5.14
N THR A 225 16.70 3.91 -4.53
CA THR A 225 16.35 2.92 -3.51
C THR A 225 17.01 3.28 -2.20
N THR A 226 16.23 3.50 -1.15
CA THR A 226 16.76 3.58 0.20
C THR A 226 17.09 2.18 0.71
N ALA A 227 18.21 2.02 1.42
CA ALA A 227 18.58 0.73 2.00
C ALA A 227 19.32 0.91 3.33
N LEU A 228 19.02 0.04 4.27
CA LEU A 228 19.77 -0.17 5.50
C LEU A 228 20.39 -1.57 5.46
N PHE A 229 21.70 -1.63 5.61
CA PHE A 229 22.44 -2.87 5.74
C PHE A 229 22.82 -3.08 7.20
N ALA A 230 22.66 -4.31 7.68
CA ALA A 230 23.13 -4.72 8.99
C ALA A 230 23.97 -5.99 8.89
N GLU A 231 25.03 -6.09 9.71
CA GLU A 231 25.85 -7.29 9.87
C GLU A 231 26.01 -7.60 11.35
N ILE A 232 25.63 -8.81 11.74
CA ILE A 232 25.84 -9.34 13.08
C ILE A 232 26.93 -10.41 12.95
N PRO A 233 28.18 -10.11 13.40
CA PRO A 233 29.32 -11.02 13.30
C PRO A 233 29.08 -12.36 14.02
N PRO A 234 29.90 -13.38 13.78
CA PRO A 234 29.74 -14.70 14.41
C PRO A 234 29.75 -14.69 15.95
N GLY A 235 30.37 -13.68 16.57
CA GLY A 235 30.33 -13.46 18.04
C GLY A 235 28.98 -13.00 18.57
N GLY A 236 28.17 -12.34 17.75
CA GLY A 236 26.79 -11.98 18.05
C GLY A 236 26.60 -10.84 19.07
N ASP A 237 27.66 -10.24 19.58
CA ASP A 237 27.64 -9.20 20.64
C ASP A 237 27.50 -7.77 20.12
N ARG A 238 27.59 -7.60 18.82
CA ARG A 238 27.52 -6.30 18.15
C ARG A 238 26.72 -6.40 16.84
N VAL A 239 26.23 -5.26 16.40
CA VAL A 239 25.68 -5.06 15.07
C VAL A 239 26.42 -3.91 14.38
N HIS A 240 26.82 -4.12 13.14
CA HIS A 240 27.34 -3.10 12.25
C HIS A 240 26.21 -2.65 11.33
N LEU A 241 26.02 -1.34 11.20
CA LEU A 241 24.95 -0.73 10.42
C LEU A 241 25.53 0.22 9.37
N LEU A 242 25.01 0.16 8.15
CA LEU A 242 25.33 1.09 7.08
C LEU A 242 24.02 1.52 6.42
N SER A 243 23.68 2.80 6.53
CA SER A 243 22.46 3.34 5.91
C SER A 243 22.78 4.01 4.58
N ARG A 244 21.99 3.72 3.59
CA ARG A 244 21.91 4.39 2.27
C ARG A 244 20.55 5.09 2.17
N GLY A 245 20.38 6.15 2.98
CA GLY A 245 19.16 6.97 2.99
C GLY A 245 17.94 6.34 3.68
N HIS A 246 18.06 5.15 4.26
CA HIS A 246 16.94 4.47 4.92
C HIS A 246 16.84 4.84 6.41
N LEU A 247 15.66 4.60 6.99
CA LEU A 247 15.36 4.83 8.40
C LEU A 247 16.29 4.04 9.33
N PRO A 248 16.64 4.60 10.51
CA PRO A 248 17.45 3.89 11.50
C PRO A 248 16.65 2.73 12.11
N PRO A 249 17.32 1.61 12.44
CA PRO A 249 16.69 0.53 13.17
C PRO A 249 16.62 0.85 14.66
N TYR A 250 15.83 0.06 15.40
CA TYR A 250 15.67 0.20 16.84
C TYR A 250 16.28 -0.98 17.57
N LEU A 251 17.00 -0.71 18.66
CA LEU A 251 17.37 -1.71 19.64
C LEU A 251 16.25 -1.81 20.68
N VAL A 252 15.68 -3.00 20.84
CA VAL A 252 14.63 -3.30 21.83
C VAL A 252 15.22 -4.24 22.87
N ALA A 253 15.34 -3.77 24.10
CA ALA A 253 15.91 -4.53 25.22
C ALA A 253 15.37 -3.99 26.56
N ASP A 254 15.06 -4.86 27.51
CA ASP A 254 14.67 -4.52 28.88
C ASP A 254 13.55 -3.45 28.95
N GLY A 255 12.55 -3.54 28.09
CA GLY A 255 11.44 -2.59 28.00
C GLY A 255 11.81 -1.22 27.44
N ARG A 256 13.00 -1.07 26.88
CA ARG A 256 13.48 0.16 26.23
C ARG A 256 13.57 -0.03 24.73
N VAL A 257 13.20 1.02 24.00
CA VAL A 257 13.32 1.11 22.54
C VAL A 257 14.20 2.29 22.20
N VAL A 258 15.32 2.03 21.55
CA VAL A 258 16.34 3.06 21.28
C VAL A 258 16.66 3.05 19.78
N PRO A 259 16.45 4.16 19.04
CA PRO A 259 16.90 4.23 17.66
C PRO A 259 18.43 4.22 17.60
N LEU A 260 18.97 3.40 16.70
CA LEU A 260 20.41 3.28 16.49
C LEU A 260 20.85 4.26 15.41
N ILE A 261 21.14 5.49 15.83
CA ILE A 261 21.57 6.59 14.94
C ILE A 261 22.98 7.00 15.33
N ARG A 262 23.90 6.98 14.37
CA ARG A 262 25.20 7.66 14.42
C ARG A 262 25.53 8.15 13.00
N GLY A 263 26.33 9.19 12.91
CA GLY A 263 26.77 9.72 11.64
C GLY A 263 25.63 10.26 10.74
N THR A 264 25.96 10.52 9.51
CA THR A 264 25.03 10.96 8.46
C THR A 264 24.70 9.76 7.59
N PRO A 265 23.43 9.51 7.25
CA PRO A 265 23.06 8.48 6.28
C PRO A 265 23.78 8.73 4.95
N GLY A 266 24.24 7.67 4.31
CA GLY A 266 24.77 7.73 2.96
C GLY A 266 23.68 8.04 1.92
N THR A 267 24.10 8.31 0.68
CA THR A 267 23.18 8.53 -0.45
C THR A 267 22.39 7.25 -0.77
N PRO A 268 21.12 7.33 -1.17
CA PRO A 268 20.37 6.18 -1.65
C PRO A 268 21.07 5.44 -2.79
N LEU A 269 20.77 4.16 -2.97
CA LEU A 269 21.27 3.34 -4.07
C LEU A 269 20.65 3.79 -5.39
N GLY A 270 21.44 3.77 -6.46
CA GLY A 270 21.01 4.15 -7.80
C GLY A 270 20.87 5.66 -8.02
N ALA A 271 21.15 6.49 -7.03
CA ALA A 271 20.97 7.94 -7.14
C ALA A 271 21.99 8.64 -8.08
N GLY A 272 22.95 7.90 -8.65
CA GLY A 272 23.95 8.45 -9.58
C GLY A 272 24.90 9.52 -8.98
N LEU A 273 24.96 9.62 -7.64
CA LEU A 273 25.73 10.63 -6.93
C LEU A 273 27.21 10.25 -6.68
N GLY A 274 27.64 9.12 -7.25
CA GLY A 274 29.00 8.61 -7.12
C GLY A 274 29.22 7.76 -5.87
N ALA A 275 30.48 7.31 -5.67
CA ALA A 275 30.83 6.45 -4.55
C ALA A 275 30.59 7.14 -3.20
N ASP A 276 29.78 6.52 -2.37
CA ASP A 276 29.56 6.93 -0.99
C ASP A 276 30.60 6.25 -0.08
N ASP A 277 31.40 7.07 0.58
CA ASP A 277 32.46 6.65 1.53
C ASP A 277 31.92 6.40 2.95
N ALA A 278 30.61 6.23 3.14
CA ALA A 278 30.01 5.97 4.43
C ALA A 278 30.62 4.72 5.10
N GLU A 279 31.06 4.88 6.34
CA GLU A 279 31.57 3.78 7.15
C GLU A 279 30.46 3.17 8.01
N PRO A 280 30.49 1.86 8.22
CA PRO A 280 29.51 1.22 9.11
C PRO A 280 29.67 1.68 10.56
N ASP A 281 28.58 2.09 11.17
CA ASP A 281 28.49 2.32 12.61
C ASP A 281 28.38 1.00 13.36
N SER A 282 28.94 0.94 14.58
CA SER A 282 28.93 -0.28 15.39
C SER A 282 28.24 -0.05 16.74
N PHE A 283 27.25 -0.87 17.04
CA PHE A 283 26.46 -0.82 18.28
C PHE A 283 26.52 -2.15 19.03
N PRO A 284 26.44 -2.15 20.38
CA PRO A 284 26.29 -3.38 21.14
C PRO A 284 24.93 -4.03 20.87
N LEU A 285 24.92 -5.37 20.77
CA LEU A 285 23.72 -6.20 20.67
C LEU A 285 23.76 -7.24 21.80
N PRO A 286 23.27 -6.91 23.01
CA PRO A 286 23.31 -7.82 24.13
C PRO A 286 22.41 -9.05 23.91
N PRO A 287 22.74 -10.21 24.51
CA PRO A 287 21.87 -11.38 24.49
C PRO A 287 20.48 -11.06 25.05
N GLY A 288 19.43 -11.50 24.38
CA GLY A 288 18.04 -11.18 24.69
C GLY A 288 17.53 -9.88 24.05
N ALA A 289 18.42 -9.07 23.47
CA ALA A 289 17.99 -7.89 22.71
C ALA A 289 17.52 -8.25 21.32
N SER A 290 16.59 -7.45 20.81
CA SER A 290 16.09 -7.52 19.44
C SER A 290 16.50 -6.27 18.66
N LEU A 291 16.94 -6.47 17.43
CA LEU A 291 17.08 -5.42 16.43
C LEU A 291 15.79 -5.38 15.59
N LEU A 292 15.12 -4.25 15.61
CA LEU A 292 13.88 -4.01 14.85
C LEU A 292 14.18 -3.06 13.70
N LEU A 293 13.90 -3.49 12.48
CA LEU A 293 13.96 -2.69 11.26
C LEU A 293 12.54 -2.47 10.75
N THR A 294 12.26 -1.28 10.24
CA THR A 294 10.94 -0.91 9.72
C THR A 294 11.10 -0.02 8.50
N THR A 295 10.12 -0.08 7.60
CA THR A 295 9.94 0.93 6.57
C THR A 295 9.09 2.08 7.07
N ASP A 296 8.95 3.13 6.28
CA ASP A 296 8.22 4.35 6.64
C ASP A 296 6.72 4.12 6.84
N GLY A 297 6.12 3.09 6.23
CA GLY A 297 4.74 2.70 6.52
C GLY A 297 4.44 2.45 8.00
N VAL A 298 5.47 2.17 8.82
CA VAL A 298 5.35 2.11 10.28
C VAL A 298 5.34 3.50 10.89
N THR A 299 6.36 4.32 10.57
CA THR A 299 6.58 5.62 11.22
C THR A 299 5.72 6.73 10.62
N GLU A 300 5.24 6.58 9.39
CA GLU A 300 4.33 7.52 8.73
C GLU A 300 2.84 7.16 8.88
N ALA A 301 2.54 6.06 9.57
CA ALA A 301 1.16 5.73 9.94
C ALA A 301 0.56 6.86 10.79
N ARG A 302 -0.61 7.37 10.40
CA ARG A 302 -1.25 8.53 11.03
C ARG A 302 -2.52 8.15 11.76
N ASP A 303 -2.71 8.74 12.93
CA ASP A 303 -3.98 8.67 13.63
C ASP A 303 -5.05 9.56 12.98
N ARG A 304 -6.25 9.60 13.56
CA ARG A 304 -7.35 10.47 13.11
C ARG A 304 -7.06 11.97 13.18
N HIS A 305 -6.01 12.37 13.89
CA HIS A 305 -5.58 13.78 14.02
C HIS A 305 -4.38 14.10 13.12
N GLY A 306 -3.87 13.14 12.36
CA GLY A 306 -2.72 13.28 11.49
C GLY A 306 -1.36 13.13 12.19
N VAL A 307 -1.34 12.65 13.44
CA VAL A 307 -0.12 12.42 14.22
C VAL A 307 0.54 11.12 13.77
N PHE A 308 1.84 11.15 13.50
CA PHE A 308 2.63 9.99 13.13
C PHE A 308 2.80 9.02 14.30
N TYR A 309 2.88 7.73 13.99
CA TYR A 309 3.21 6.70 14.97
C TYR A 309 4.71 6.75 15.33
N ASP A 310 5.01 6.68 16.62
CA ASP A 310 6.38 6.61 17.13
C ASP A 310 6.63 5.25 17.80
N PRO A 311 7.48 4.38 17.19
CA PRO A 311 7.81 3.08 17.77
C PRO A 311 8.43 3.17 19.18
N VAL A 312 9.15 4.24 19.48
CA VAL A 312 9.77 4.42 20.80
C VAL A 312 8.70 4.52 21.88
N SER A 313 7.69 5.35 21.65
CA SER A 313 6.57 5.55 22.58
C SER A 313 5.61 4.36 22.60
N GLY A 314 5.30 3.78 21.44
CA GLY A 314 4.33 2.71 21.30
C GLY A 314 4.76 1.38 21.95
N LEU A 315 6.06 1.10 21.94
CA LEU A 315 6.61 -0.15 22.48
C LEU A 315 7.27 0.03 23.86
N ALA A 316 7.29 1.24 24.41
CA ALA A 316 7.93 1.52 25.70
C ALA A 316 7.35 0.66 26.85
N GLY A 317 8.22 0.15 27.71
CA GLY A 317 7.85 -0.67 28.86
C GLY A 317 7.48 -2.12 28.54
N ARG A 318 7.49 -2.52 27.27
CA ARG A 318 7.18 -3.89 26.82
C ARG A 318 8.45 -4.71 26.66
N SER A 319 8.39 -5.97 27.01
CA SER A 319 9.45 -6.95 26.80
C SER A 319 8.95 -8.05 25.90
N PHE A 320 9.82 -8.57 25.04
CA PHE A 320 9.49 -9.59 24.05
C PHE A 320 10.53 -10.71 24.13
N ASP A 321 10.08 -11.93 24.33
CA ASP A 321 10.96 -13.11 24.40
C ASP A 321 11.33 -13.61 22.98
N GLU A 322 10.43 -13.43 22.03
CA GLU A 322 10.63 -13.83 20.62
C GLU A 322 10.43 -12.65 19.66
N PRO A 323 11.16 -12.62 18.53
CA PRO A 323 11.01 -11.56 17.54
C PRO A 323 9.60 -11.54 16.90
N GLN A 324 8.88 -12.67 16.89
CA GLN A 324 7.52 -12.71 16.38
C GLN A 324 6.55 -11.88 17.24
N GLU A 325 6.70 -11.93 18.57
CA GLU A 325 5.89 -11.14 19.49
C GLU A 325 6.12 -9.64 19.29
N LEU A 326 7.39 -9.24 19.05
CA LEU A 326 7.74 -7.86 18.74
C LEU A 326 7.11 -7.41 17.42
N VAL A 327 7.22 -8.23 16.36
CA VAL A 327 6.62 -7.93 15.05
C VAL A 327 5.10 -7.80 15.15
N ASP A 328 4.43 -8.74 15.83
CA ASP A 328 2.97 -8.72 15.99
C ASP A 328 2.52 -7.51 16.84
N ALA A 329 3.34 -7.10 17.81
CA ALA A 329 3.09 -5.91 18.61
C ALA A 329 3.18 -4.64 17.77
N VAL A 330 4.22 -4.47 16.95
CA VAL A 330 4.38 -3.31 16.04
C VAL A 330 3.19 -3.22 15.09
N VAL A 331 2.85 -4.32 14.43
CA VAL A 331 1.73 -4.37 13.47
C VAL A 331 0.39 -4.06 14.15
N GLY A 332 0.16 -4.61 15.35
CA GLY A 332 -1.04 -4.34 16.13
C GLY A 332 -1.18 -2.88 16.55
N GLU A 333 -0.09 -2.28 17.04
CA GLU A 333 -0.06 -0.86 17.44
C GLU A 333 -0.29 0.07 16.25
N VAL A 334 0.41 -0.13 15.13
CA VAL A 334 0.25 0.67 13.91
C VAL A 334 -1.16 0.54 13.36
N THR A 335 -1.73 -0.68 13.36
CA THR A 335 -3.11 -0.90 12.89
C THR A 335 -4.12 -0.20 13.79
N ALA A 336 -3.94 -0.26 15.11
CA ALA A 336 -4.81 0.42 16.06
C ALA A 336 -4.68 1.95 15.93
N TRP A 337 -3.46 2.47 15.80
CA TRP A 337 -3.15 3.89 15.64
C TRP A 337 -3.81 4.48 14.40
N SER A 338 -3.66 3.81 13.26
CA SER A 338 -4.22 4.24 11.98
C SER A 338 -5.73 3.99 11.83
N GLY A 339 -6.38 3.37 12.84
CA GLY A 339 -7.78 2.96 12.75
C GLY A 339 -8.02 1.91 11.66
N GLY A 340 -7.02 1.06 11.42
CA GLY A 340 -7.05 0.00 10.42
C GLY A 340 -6.83 0.46 8.98
N ARG A 341 -6.41 1.70 8.74
CA ARG A 341 -6.12 2.25 7.40
C ARG A 341 -4.65 2.59 7.28
N LEU A 342 -3.90 1.75 6.58
CA LEU A 342 -2.52 2.06 6.21
C LEU A 342 -2.51 2.93 4.95
N SER A 343 -1.75 4.02 5.00
CA SER A 343 -1.55 4.94 3.87
C SER A 343 -0.46 4.46 2.93
N ASP A 344 0.46 3.64 3.42
CA ASP A 344 1.57 3.07 2.69
C ASP A 344 1.81 1.62 3.06
N ASP A 345 2.63 0.93 2.29
CA ASP A 345 3.06 -0.43 2.58
C ASP A 345 3.94 -0.44 3.84
N MET A 346 3.88 -1.52 4.57
CA MET A 346 4.61 -1.68 5.82
C MET A 346 5.41 -2.97 5.80
N ALA A 347 6.73 -2.86 5.89
CA ALA A 347 7.61 -3.99 6.15
C ALA A 347 8.24 -3.88 7.54
N VAL A 348 8.22 -4.98 8.27
CA VAL A 348 8.81 -5.12 9.61
C VAL A 348 9.68 -6.35 9.64
N LEU A 349 10.91 -6.20 10.10
CA LEU A 349 11.86 -7.27 10.31
C LEU A 349 12.43 -7.15 11.73
N ALA A 350 12.30 -8.19 12.53
CA ALA A 350 12.94 -8.28 13.83
C ALA A 350 13.89 -9.47 13.89
N VAL A 351 15.07 -9.26 14.46
CA VAL A 351 16.03 -10.33 14.77
C VAL A 351 16.41 -10.26 16.23
N THR A 352 16.39 -11.40 16.92
CA THR A 352 16.72 -11.51 18.35
C THR A 352 17.93 -12.41 18.53
N LEU A 353 18.92 -11.93 19.29
CA LEU A 353 19.99 -12.77 19.79
C LEU A 353 19.49 -13.50 21.05
N PRO A 354 19.24 -14.81 21.01
CA PRO A 354 18.69 -15.52 22.16
C PRO A 354 19.60 -15.37 23.38
N SER A 355 19.00 -15.19 24.56
CA SER A 355 19.71 -15.30 25.83
C SER A 355 20.32 -16.68 25.95
N ARG A 356 21.58 -16.80 26.39
CA ARG A 356 22.12 -18.11 26.72
C ARG A 356 21.28 -18.73 27.84
N PRO A 357 20.87 -20.01 27.72
CA PRO A 357 20.16 -20.65 28.82
C PRO A 357 21.03 -20.48 30.08
N ARG A 358 20.45 -19.94 31.14
CA ARG A 358 21.12 -19.93 32.46
C ARG A 358 21.45 -21.38 32.77
N SER A 359 22.71 -21.73 32.79
CA SER A 359 23.16 -23.01 33.33
C SER A 359 22.59 -23.10 34.75
N ALA A 360 21.64 -24.03 34.94
CA ALA A 360 21.17 -24.36 36.29
C ALA A 360 22.40 -24.79 37.09
N GLY A 361 22.81 -23.91 38.02
CA GLY A 361 23.86 -24.18 38.98
C GLY A 361 23.29 -25.00 40.14
#